data_529731b743421c3a1b3bb9f98f890a7f
#
_entry.id   529731b743421c3a1b3bb9f98f890a7f
#
_cell.length_a   1.000
_cell.length_b   1.000
_cell.length_c   1.000
_cell.angle_alpha   90.00
_cell.angle_beta   90.00
_cell.angle_gamma   90.00
#
_symmetry.space_group_name_H-M   'P 1'
#
loop_
_entity.id
_entity.type
_entity.pdbx_description
1 polymer ?
#
loop_
_entity_poly.entity_id
_entity_poly.type
_entity_poly.pdbx_seq_one_letter_code
_entity_poly.pdbx_strand_id
1 'polypeptide(L)'
;SSQSRGLGDVYKRQGLHQRDNQRLINSLIKLRDLGNSILVVEHDKDMMLRADHIIDMGPLAGNKGGEVISQGKPKQILLENNLTANYLNGNLQISIPDFRRKGNGKKINLVGCSGNNLKNINIEFPLGVMIAITGVSGSGKSSLINETLYPAISNYLYNSFKVPLPYQSISGLENIDKIVDVNQSPIGRTPRSNPVTYCGVFSEIRNLFAKTPEAQIRGYKPGRFSFCLLYTSP
;
A
#
# COMPACT_ATOMS: atom_id res chain seq x y z
N SER A 1 -4.32 5.28 44.18
CA SER A 1 -3.99 4.18 43.28
C SER A 1 -4.02 4.67 41.84
N SER A 2 -2.85 4.86 41.26
CA SER A 2 -2.68 5.22 39.85
C SER A 2 -2.93 3.99 38.99
N GLN A 3 -4.07 3.93 38.34
CA GLN A 3 -4.30 2.97 37.30
C GLN A 3 -3.45 3.40 36.06
N SER A 4 -2.47 2.58 35.67
CA SER A 4 -1.79 2.64 34.40
C SER A 4 -2.81 2.38 33.31
N ARG A 5 -3.25 3.42 32.60
CA ARG A 5 -4.07 3.30 31.41
C ARG A 5 -3.19 2.81 30.26
N GLY A 6 -3.61 1.72 29.64
CA GLY A 6 -2.87 0.96 28.67
C GLY A 6 -2.38 1.75 27.46
N LEU A 7 -1.33 1.22 26.87
CA LEU A 7 -0.79 1.61 25.56
C LEU A 7 -1.93 1.65 24.52
N GLY A 8 -2.16 2.85 23.99
CA GLY A 8 -3.16 3.04 22.94
C GLY A 8 -2.78 2.34 21.64
N ASP A 9 -3.78 1.93 20.93
CA ASP A 9 -3.71 1.20 19.67
C ASP A 9 -2.74 1.81 18.67
N VAL A 10 -1.92 0.95 18.05
CA VAL A 10 -1.08 1.29 16.89
C VAL A 10 -1.99 1.54 15.69
N TYR A 11 -2.30 2.79 15.42
CA TYR A 11 -3.11 3.16 14.26
C TYR A 11 -2.25 3.10 12.98
N LYS A 12 -2.52 2.12 12.10
CA LYS A 12 -1.97 2.10 10.74
C LYS A 12 -2.83 3.00 9.86
N ARG A 13 -2.24 4.10 9.40
CA ARG A 13 -2.84 4.98 8.41
C ARG A 13 -2.48 4.55 7.00
N GLN A 14 -3.47 4.18 6.23
CA GLN A 14 -3.31 4.03 4.78
C GLN A 14 -4.32 4.96 4.10
N GLY A 15 -3.79 5.93 3.33
CA GLY A 15 -4.59 6.72 2.40
C GLY A 15 -5.38 7.91 2.96
N LEU A 16 -5.04 8.45 4.13
CA LEU A 16 -5.68 9.68 4.61
C LEU A 16 -5.19 10.91 3.81
N HIS A 17 -6.12 11.80 3.48
CA HIS A 17 -5.81 13.08 2.86
C HIS A 17 -5.09 14.00 3.86
N GLN A 18 -4.23 14.90 3.38
CA GLN A 18 -3.45 15.83 4.22
C GLN A 18 -4.32 16.64 5.21
N ARG A 19 -5.55 16.99 4.84
CA ARG A 19 -6.51 17.65 5.73
C ARG A 19 -6.95 16.74 6.89
N ASP A 20 -7.09 15.45 6.65
CA ASP A 20 -7.47 14.48 7.68
C ASP A 20 -6.28 14.20 8.62
N ASN A 21 -5.05 14.29 8.11
CA ASN A 21 -3.82 14.25 8.90
C ASN A 21 -3.82 15.32 9.99
N GLN A 22 -4.13 16.56 9.64
CA GLN A 22 -4.15 17.65 10.62
C GLN A 22 -5.18 17.44 11.73
N ARG A 23 -6.36 16.92 11.38
CA ARG A 23 -7.40 16.60 12.38
C ARG A 23 -6.96 15.51 13.34
N LEU A 24 -6.31 14.47 12.83
CA LEU A 24 -5.83 13.40 13.69
C LEU A 24 -4.66 13.87 14.57
N ILE A 25 -3.68 14.62 14.02
CA ILE A 25 -2.60 15.21 14.82
C ILE A 25 -3.19 16.01 15.98
N ASN A 26 -4.19 16.85 15.72
CA ASN A 26 -4.85 17.64 16.75
C ASN A 26 -5.58 16.76 17.79
N SER A 27 -6.16 15.63 17.37
CA SER A 27 -6.80 14.69 18.27
C SER A 27 -5.80 13.97 19.16
N LEU A 28 -4.66 13.54 18.59
CA LEU A 28 -3.56 12.94 19.35
C LEU A 28 -2.96 13.90 20.36
N ILE A 29 -2.74 15.17 19.97
CA ILE A 29 -2.26 16.22 20.87
C ILE A 29 -3.24 16.40 22.05
N LYS A 30 -4.54 16.49 21.79
CA LYS A 30 -5.55 16.56 22.85
C LYS A 30 -5.51 15.37 23.81
N LEU A 31 -5.37 14.14 23.27
CA LEU A 31 -5.25 12.94 24.08
C LEU A 31 -3.98 12.97 24.96
N ARG A 32 -2.85 13.42 24.41
CA ARG A 32 -1.62 13.62 25.17
C ARG A 32 -1.82 14.64 26.31
N ASP A 33 -2.44 15.78 26.01
CA ASP A 33 -2.64 16.86 26.96
C ASP A 33 -3.60 16.47 28.11
N LEU A 34 -4.38 15.38 27.94
CA LEU A 34 -5.14 14.75 29.01
C LEU A 34 -4.27 13.83 29.94
N GLY A 35 -2.96 13.86 29.81
CA GLY A 35 -2.01 13.09 30.63
C GLY A 35 -1.73 11.69 30.12
N ASN A 36 -2.01 11.39 28.85
CA ASN A 36 -1.70 10.10 28.25
C ASN A 36 -0.32 10.13 27.57
N SER A 37 0.35 8.98 27.55
CA SER A 37 1.48 8.73 26.67
C SER A 37 0.99 8.12 25.37
N ILE A 38 1.42 8.69 24.22
CA ILE A 38 1.01 8.23 22.89
C ILE A 38 2.23 7.76 22.14
N LEU A 39 2.20 6.52 21.65
CA LEU A 39 3.20 5.96 20.76
C LEU A 39 2.59 5.80 19.38
N VAL A 40 3.24 6.42 18.35
CA VAL A 40 2.78 6.38 16.97
C VAL A 40 3.90 5.87 16.09
N VAL A 41 3.61 4.90 15.22
CA VAL A 41 4.54 4.42 14.21
C VAL A 41 4.17 5.08 12.89
N GLU A 42 4.93 6.08 12.47
CA GLU A 42 4.60 6.92 11.34
C GLU A 42 5.84 7.34 10.54
N HIS A 43 5.60 7.73 9.30
CA HIS A 43 6.60 8.24 8.36
C HIS A 43 6.16 9.58 7.74
N ASP A 44 5.05 10.15 8.21
CA ASP A 44 4.54 11.45 7.78
C ASP A 44 5.35 12.58 8.42
N LYS A 45 5.88 13.47 7.59
CA LYS A 45 6.73 14.61 8.02
C LYS A 45 6.04 15.50 9.05
N ASP A 46 4.77 15.83 8.84
CA ASP A 46 4.04 16.75 9.72
C ASP A 46 3.79 16.11 11.10
N MET A 47 3.53 14.80 11.13
CA MET A 47 3.39 14.04 12.37
C MET A 47 4.72 14.00 13.13
N MET A 48 5.81 13.64 12.44
CA MET A 48 7.15 13.56 13.04
C MET A 48 7.59 14.89 13.63
N LEU A 49 7.40 15.99 12.91
CA LEU A 49 7.79 17.33 13.38
C LEU A 49 6.93 17.84 14.54
N ARG A 50 5.75 17.28 14.78
CA ARG A 50 4.85 17.63 15.89
C ARG A 50 4.95 16.71 17.09
N ALA A 51 5.72 15.62 16.97
CA ALA A 51 6.01 14.75 18.09
C ALA A 51 6.89 15.45 19.13
N ASP A 52 6.77 15.08 20.39
CA ASP A 52 7.66 15.57 21.45
C ASP A 52 9.01 14.85 21.41
N HIS A 53 9.03 13.61 20.92
CA HIS A 53 10.20 12.78 20.80
C HIS A 53 10.10 11.88 19.57
N ILE A 54 11.20 11.72 18.83
CA ILE A 54 11.32 10.84 17.68
C ILE A 54 12.31 9.74 18.01
N ILE A 55 12.02 8.52 17.60
CA ILE A 55 12.96 7.38 17.57
C ILE A 55 13.02 6.92 16.13
N ASP A 56 14.16 7.07 15.48
CA ASP A 56 14.40 6.68 14.10
C ASP A 56 15.07 5.32 14.03
N MET A 57 14.45 4.40 13.32
CA MET A 57 14.89 3.01 13.19
C MET A 57 15.46 2.75 11.81
N GLY A 58 16.61 2.06 11.76
CA GLY A 58 17.25 1.74 10.48
C GLY A 58 18.47 0.83 10.66
N PRO A 59 19.54 1.02 9.81
CA PRO A 59 19.60 1.95 8.66
C PRO A 59 18.77 1.51 7.45
N LEU A 60 18.48 0.20 7.33
CA LEU A 60 17.73 -0.39 6.24
C LEU A 60 16.61 -1.29 6.76
N ALA A 61 16.05 -2.14 5.91
CA ALA A 61 15.00 -3.09 6.27
C ALA A 61 15.54 -4.52 6.49
N GLY A 62 14.78 -5.36 7.20
CA GLY A 62 15.11 -6.76 7.45
C GLY A 62 16.40 -6.93 8.24
N ASN A 63 17.25 -7.86 7.79
CA ASN A 63 18.53 -8.18 8.47
C ASN A 63 19.55 -7.03 8.51
N LYS A 64 19.32 -5.96 7.75
CA LYS A 64 20.15 -4.77 7.71
C LYS A 64 19.54 -3.57 8.45
N GLY A 65 18.49 -3.81 9.19
CA GLY A 65 17.80 -2.83 10.03
C GLY A 65 17.79 -3.26 11.48
N GLY A 66 16.93 -2.65 12.28
CA GLY A 66 16.73 -3.00 13.69
C GLY A 66 17.59 -2.22 14.67
N GLU A 67 18.29 -1.20 14.19
CA GLU A 67 19.10 -0.29 15.02
C GLU A 67 18.39 1.04 15.23
N VAL A 68 18.62 1.69 16.36
CA VAL A 68 18.21 3.09 16.59
C VAL A 68 19.28 3.99 15.95
N ILE A 69 18.92 4.64 14.86
CA ILE A 69 19.82 5.54 14.12
C ILE A 69 19.93 6.89 14.81
N SER A 70 18.81 7.40 15.30
CA SER A 70 18.76 8.63 16.07
C SER A 70 17.55 8.65 17.00
N GLN A 71 17.64 9.43 18.07
CA GLN A 71 16.51 9.66 18.96
C GLN A 71 16.63 11.02 19.65
N GLY A 72 15.51 11.70 19.83
CA GLY A 72 15.50 12.98 20.49
C GLY A 72 14.30 13.84 20.10
N LYS A 73 14.34 15.10 20.48
CA LYS A 73 13.36 16.10 20.05
C LYS A 73 13.50 16.37 18.55
N PRO A 74 12.42 16.70 17.83
CA PRO A 74 12.49 16.99 16.39
C PRO A 74 13.60 17.99 16.01
N LYS A 75 13.77 19.06 16.80
CA LYS A 75 14.83 20.05 16.56
C LYS A 75 16.26 19.47 16.64
N GLN A 76 16.49 18.46 17.45
CA GLN A 76 17.78 17.80 17.57
C GLN A 76 18.02 16.88 16.37
N ILE A 77 17.02 16.09 16.01
CA ILE A 77 17.06 15.20 14.84
C ILE A 77 17.35 15.96 13.55
N LEU A 78 16.75 17.15 13.35
CA LEU A 78 16.98 17.99 12.17
C LEU A 78 18.43 18.43 11.99
N LEU A 79 19.24 18.41 13.05
CA LEU A 79 20.66 18.80 13.02
C LEU A 79 21.60 17.62 12.71
N GLU A 80 21.08 16.40 12.72
CA GLU A 80 21.85 15.22 12.47
C GLU A 80 22.11 15.00 10.96
N ASN A 81 23.16 14.24 10.65
CA ASN A 81 23.48 13.89 9.27
C ASN A 81 23.07 12.45 8.97
N ASN A 82 21.79 12.17 9.03
CA ASN A 82 21.21 10.89 8.63
C ASN A 82 20.13 11.08 7.55
N LEU A 83 19.66 9.97 6.98
CA LEU A 83 18.70 10.00 5.89
C LEU A 83 17.40 10.70 6.27
N THR A 84 16.85 10.36 7.43
CA THR A 84 15.59 10.93 7.94
C THR A 84 15.71 12.44 8.16
N ALA A 85 16.78 12.88 8.81
CA ALA A 85 17.04 14.31 9.03
C ALA A 85 17.14 15.08 7.71
N ASN A 86 17.86 14.51 6.72
CA ASN A 86 18.06 15.16 5.41
C ASN A 86 16.73 15.30 4.64
N TYR A 87 15.79 14.36 4.75
CA TYR A 87 14.44 14.51 4.20
C TYR A 87 13.57 15.49 4.98
N LEU A 88 13.66 15.48 6.31
CA LEU A 88 12.86 16.36 7.16
C LEU A 88 13.25 17.83 7.00
N ASN A 89 14.56 18.13 6.93
CA ASN A 89 15.06 19.49 6.76
C ASN A 89 15.05 20.00 5.30
N GLY A 90 14.78 19.09 4.34
CA GLY A 90 14.70 19.42 2.91
C GLY A 90 16.02 19.39 2.14
N ASN A 91 17.13 18.96 2.75
CA ASN A 91 18.41 18.74 2.06
C ASN A 91 18.30 17.63 1.01
N LEU A 92 17.46 16.63 1.28
CA LEU A 92 17.06 15.61 0.33
C LEU A 92 15.57 15.75 0.01
N GLN A 93 15.24 15.62 -1.27
CA GLN A 93 13.86 15.58 -1.75
C GLN A 93 13.75 14.72 -3.01
N ILE A 94 12.58 14.18 -3.24
CA ILE A 94 12.28 13.53 -4.52
C ILE A 94 12.17 14.63 -5.57
N SER A 95 13.06 14.60 -6.55
CA SER A 95 13.10 15.63 -7.59
C SER A 95 11.81 15.63 -8.41
N ILE A 96 11.27 16.82 -8.62
CA ILE A 96 10.16 17.01 -9.55
C ILE A 96 10.77 17.17 -10.95
N PRO A 97 10.37 16.37 -11.95
CA PRO A 97 10.92 16.49 -13.29
C PRO A 97 10.55 17.84 -13.93
N ASP A 98 11.51 18.49 -14.57
CA ASP A 98 11.33 19.76 -15.25
C ASP A 98 10.33 19.63 -16.42
N PHE A 99 10.32 18.47 -17.07
CA PHE A 99 9.44 18.19 -18.20
C PHE A 99 8.48 17.04 -17.89
N ARG A 100 7.20 17.26 -18.20
CA ARG A 100 6.16 16.25 -18.09
C ARG A 100 6.01 15.51 -19.42
N ARG A 101 5.73 14.20 -19.36
CA ARG A 101 5.39 13.43 -20.56
C ARG A 101 4.11 13.94 -21.18
N LYS A 102 4.09 14.08 -22.52
CA LYS A 102 2.89 14.50 -23.26
C LYS A 102 1.90 13.36 -23.51
N GLY A 103 2.27 12.12 -23.16
CA GLY A 103 1.51 10.93 -23.52
C GLY A 103 1.70 10.52 -24.98
N ASN A 104 0.92 9.55 -25.42
CA ASN A 104 0.97 9.02 -26.78
C ASN A 104 -0.18 9.53 -27.68
N GLY A 105 -0.92 10.55 -27.24
CA GLY A 105 -2.09 11.10 -27.93
C GLY A 105 -3.36 10.27 -27.83
N LYS A 106 -3.29 9.05 -27.30
CA LYS A 106 -4.44 8.16 -27.08
C LYS A 106 -5.04 8.41 -25.70
N LYS A 107 -6.32 8.15 -25.55
CA LYS A 107 -7.04 8.35 -24.28
C LYS A 107 -8.20 7.37 -24.14
N ILE A 108 -8.60 7.12 -22.90
CA ILE A 108 -9.88 6.50 -22.57
C ILE A 108 -10.83 7.62 -22.19
N ASN A 109 -12.01 7.62 -22.78
CA ASN A 109 -13.08 8.54 -22.41
C ASN A 109 -14.16 7.76 -21.67
N LEU A 110 -14.46 8.15 -20.46
CA LEU A 110 -15.51 7.58 -19.64
C LEU A 110 -16.57 8.66 -19.37
N VAL A 111 -17.80 8.41 -19.82
CA VAL A 111 -18.88 9.40 -19.86
C VAL A 111 -20.03 8.96 -18.97
N GLY A 112 -20.60 9.90 -18.22
CA GLY A 112 -21.83 9.72 -17.50
C GLY A 112 -21.73 8.85 -16.25
N CYS A 113 -20.61 8.85 -15.55
CA CYS A 113 -20.44 8.07 -14.32
C CYS A 113 -21.35 8.61 -13.20
N SER A 114 -22.25 7.78 -12.70
CA SER A 114 -23.29 8.19 -11.75
C SER A 114 -23.46 7.25 -10.55
N GLY A 115 -22.55 6.31 -10.36
CA GLY A 115 -22.58 5.39 -9.20
C GLY A 115 -22.14 6.05 -7.90
N ASN A 116 -22.71 5.61 -6.78
CA ASN A 116 -22.45 6.14 -5.43
C ASN A 116 -22.60 7.67 -5.38
N ASN A 117 -21.53 8.40 -5.04
CA ASN A 117 -21.52 9.86 -4.99
C ASN A 117 -21.07 10.56 -6.29
N LEU A 118 -20.86 9.81 -7.37
CA LEU A 118 -20.52 10.37 -8.67
C LEU A 118 -21.74 11.08 -9.31
N LYS A 119 -21.53 12.30 -9.77
CA LYS A 119 -22.60 13.20 -10.25
C LYS A 119 -22.60 13.32 -11.79
N ASN A 120 -22.81 12.19 -12.47
CA ASN A 120 -22.85 12.15 -13.95
C ASN A 120 -21.60 12.79 -14.57
N ILE A 121 -20.42 12.38 -14.10
CA ILE A 121 -19.16 12.99 -14.50
C ILE A 121 -18.59 12.37 -15.78
N ASN A 122 -17.91 13.20 -16.57
CA ASN A 122 -17.19 12.80 -17.75
C ASN A 122 -15.70 12.97 -17.52
N ILE A 123 -14.89 11.97 -17.85
CA ILE A 123 -13.45 11.99 -17.59
C ILE A 123 -12.69 11.41 -18.77
N GLU A 124 -11.57 12.07 -19.09
CA GLU A 124 -10.57 11.57 -20.01
C GLU A 124 -9.33 11.08 -19.27
N PHE A 125 -8.87 9.88 -19.61
CA PHE A 125 -7.63 9.31 -19.09
C PHE A 125 -6.59 9.25 -20.21
N PRO A 126 -5.63 10.18 -20.28
CA PRO A 126 -4.58 10.16 -21.30
C PRO A 126 -3.67 8.94 -21.09
N LEU A 127 -3.32 8.23 -22.17
CA LEU A 127 -2.49 7.04 -22.12
C LEU A 127 -1.00 7.36 -22.28
N GLY A 128 -0.13 6.48 -21.80
CA GLY A 128 1.32 6.66 -21.83
C GLY A 128 1.87 7.62 -20.79
N VAL A 129 1.06 7.98 -19.78
CA VAL A 129 1.43 8.87 -18.66
C VAL A 129 1.03 8.28 -17.32
N MET A 130 1.61 8.79 -16.25
CA MET A 130 1.15 8.51 -14.88
C MET A 130 0.01 9.48 -14.53
N ILE A 131 -1.14 8.94 -14.16
CA ILE A 131 -2.32 9.71 -13.78
C ILE A 131 -2.53 9.55 -12.27
N ALA A 132 -2.59 10.66 -11.54
CA ALA A 132 -2.91 10.68 -10.12
C ALA A 132 -4.37 11.09 -9.92
N ILE A 133 -5.14 10.23 -9.24
CA ILE A 133 -6.51 10.55 -8.82
C ILE A 133 -6.47 10.99 -7.36
N THR A 134 -6.77 12.25 -7.12
CA THR A 134 -6.64 12.88 -5.80
C THR A 134 -7.98 13.41 -5.27
N GLY A 135 -8.02 13.74 -4.00
CA GLY A 135 -9.21 14.28 -3.34
C GLY A 135 -9.35 13.76 -1.90
N VAL A 136 -10.22 14.39 -1.11
CA VAL A 136 -10.50 14.00 0.27
C VAL A 136 -11.05 12.57 0.37
N SER A 137 -10.96 11.97 1.57
CA SER A 137 -11.59 10.66 1.81
C SER A 137 -13.10 10.72 1.53
N GLY A 138 -13.64 9.70 0.86
CA GLY A 138 -15.05 9.69 0.46
C GLY A 138 -15.40 10.55 -0.76
N SER A 139 -14.45 11.17 -1.47
CA SER A 139 -14.74 12.02 -2.64
C SER A 139 -15.15 11.25 -3.92
N GLY A 140 -15.17 9.92 -3.90
CA GLY A 140 -15.58 9.10 -5.06
C GLY A 140 -14.42 8.52 -5.87
N LYS A 141 -13.16 8.66 -5.43
CA LYS A 141 -11.99 8.11 -6.15
C LYS A 141 -12.09 6.60 -6.40
N SER A 142 -12.42 5.84 -5.35
CA SER A 142 -12.59 4.39 -5.45
C SER A 142 -13.79 4.01 -6.30
N SER A 143 -14.89 4.74 -6.18
CA SER A 143 -16.09 4.53 -7.02
C SER A 143 -15.77 4.75 -8.50
N LEU A 144 -14.98 5.77 -8.82
CA LEU A 144 -14.58 6.03 -10.19
C LEU A 144 -13.62 4.96 -10.74
N ILE A 145 -12.55 4.65 -10.01
CA ILE A 145 -11.47 3.79 -10.52
C ILE A 145 -11.78 2.32 -10.27
N ASN A 146 -11.99 1.92 -9.01
CA ASN A 146 -12.07 0.50 -8.64
C ASN A 146 -13.44 -0.11 -8.96
N GLU A 147 -14.50 0.71 -8.88
CA GLU A 147 -15.87 0.21 -9.03
C GLU A 147 -16.49 0.56 -10.39
N THR A 148 -15.93 1.50 -11.16
CA THR A 148 -16.42 1.85 -12.51
C THR A 148 -15.40 1.50 -13.59
N LEU A 149 -14.24 2.17 -13.63
CA LEU A 149 -13.28 2.05 -14.72
C LEU A 149 -12.63 0.66 -14.78
N TYR A 150 -12.14 0.15 -13.64
CA TYR A 150 -11.46 -1.15 -13.58
C TYR A 150 -12.37 -2.31 -14.00
N PRO A 151 -13.61 -2.45 -13.48
CA PRO A 151 -14.52 -3.47 -13.97
C PRO A 151 -14.87 -3.33 -15.46
N ALA A 152 -15.09 -2.10 -15.94
CA ALA A 152 -15.40 -1.86 -17.35
C ALA A 152 -14.27 -2.33 -18.28
N ILE A 153 -13.01 -2.00 -17.96
CA ILE A 153 -11.83 -2.46 -18.72
C ILE A 153 -11.67 -3.99 -18.58
N SER A 154 -11.85 -4.54 -17.38
CA SER A 154 -11.72 -6.00 -17.16
C SER A 154 -12.75 -6.79 -17.96
N ASN A 155 -13.96 -6.27 -18.09
CA ASN A 155 -15.01 -6.91 -18.90
C ASN A 155 -14.64 -6.89 -20.39
N TYR A 156 -14.13 -5.77 -20.89
CA TYR A 156 -13.69 -5.65 -22.27
C TYR A 156 -12.53 -6.59 -22.61
N LEU A 157 -11.51 -6.65 -21.76
CA LEU A 157 -10.28 -7.42 -22.04
C LEU A 157 -10.41 -8.93 -21.73
N TYR A 158 -11.15 -9.28 -20.68
CA TYR A 158 -11.11 -10.63 -20.12
C TYR A 158 -12.50 -11.30 -20.03
N ASN A 159 -13.56 -10.67 -20.56
CA ASN A 159 -14.94 -11.14 -20.37
C ASN A 159 -15.27 -11.41 -18.89
N SER A 160 -14.81 -10.53 -18.00
CA SER A 160 -15.02 -10.64 -16.56
C SER A 160 -16.50 -10.43 -16.22
N PHE A 161 -16.98 -11.11 -15.17
CA PHE A 161 -18.35 -10.91 -14.66
C PHE A 161 -18.49 -9.76 -13.63
N LYS A 162 -17.45 -8.90 -13.52
CA LYS A 162 -17.51 -7.75 -12.60
C LYS A 162 -18.51 -6.72 -13.13
N VAL A 163 -19.48 -6.35 -12.32
CA VAL A 163 -20.47 -5.33 -12.69
C VAL A 163 -19.91 -3.96 -12.35
N PRO A 164 -19.63 -3.08 -13.35
CA PRO A 164 -19.23 -1.71 -13.09
C PRO A 164 -20.39 -0.90 -12.54
N LEU A 165 -20.09 0.16 -11.76
CA LEU A 165 -21.09 1.16 -11.42
C LEU A 165 -21.65 1.85 -12.69
N PRO A 166 -22.85 2.44 -12.62
CA PRO A 166 -23.50 3.02 -13.79
C PRO A 166 -22.67 4.11 -14.48
N TYR A 167 -22.53 3.99 -15.79
CA TYR A 167 -21.96 4.98 -16.69
C TYR A 167 -22.68 4.91 -18.06
N GLN A 168 -22.61 5.96 -18.86
CA GLN A 168 -23.29 6.01 -20.16
C GLN A 168 -22.48 5.33 -21.26
N SER A 169 -21.20 5.67 -21.38
CA SER A 169 -20.33 5.10 -22.41
C SER A 169 -18.86 5.14 -22.01
N ILE A 170 -18.09 4.24 -22.61
CA ILE A 170 -16.64 4.21 -22.51
C ILE A 170 -16.06 3.99 -23.92
N SER A 171 -14.98 4.70 -24.26
CA SER A 171 -14.27 4.55 -25.54
C SER A 171 -12.77 4.60 -25.35
N GLY A 172 -12.00 4.13 -26.34
CA GLY A 172 -10.54 4.08 -26.30
C GLY A 172 -9.99 2.81 -25.67
N LEU A 173 -10.83 1.80 -25.37
CA LEU A 173 -10.42 0.53 -24.77
C LEU A 173 -9.56 -0.32 -25.71
N GLU A 174 -9.70 -0.14 -27.01
CA GLU A 174 -8.89 -0.79 -28.05
C GLU A 174 -7.40 -0.43 -27.97
N ASN A 175 -7.05 0.58 -27.17
CA ASN A 175 -5.68 1.01 -26.95
C ASN A 175 -5.03 0.37 -25.71
N ILE A 176 -5.69 -0.60 -25.08
CA ILE A 176 -5.23 -1.26 -23.86
C ILE A 176 -5.10 -2.75 -24.11
N ASP A 177 -3.91 -3.31 -23.84
CA ASP A 177 -3.64 -4.74 -23.98
C ASP A 177 -3.95 -5.53 -22.72
N LYS A 178 -3.72 -4.91 -21.54
CA LYS A 178 -3.97 -5.54 -20.24
C LYS A 178 -4.20 -4.50 -19.15
N ILE A 179 -4.85 -4.93 -18.07
CA ILE A 179 -4.98 -4.15 -16.84
C ILE A 179 -4.40 -4.95 -15.66
N VAL A 180 -3.69 -4.26 -14.78
CA VAL A 180 -3.12 -4.82 -13.55
C VAL A 180 -3.64 -4.01 -12.37
N ASP A 181 -4.30 -4.69 -11.45
CA ASP A 181 -4.72 -4.11 -10.16
C ASP A 181 -3.63 -4.36 -9.12
N VAL A 182 -3.06 -3.28 -8.59
CA VAL A 182 -2.09 -3.35 -7.49
C VAL A 182 -2.74 -2.75 -6.25
N ASN A 183 -3.05 -3.60 -5.30
CA ASN A 183 -3.66 -3.19 -4.04
C ASN A 183 -2.81 -3.63 -2.84
N GLN A 184 -3.15 -3.13 -1.66
CA GLN A 184 -2.43 -3.43 -0.42
C GLN A 184 -3.03 -4.61 0.35
N SER A 185 -3.93 -5.36 -0.27
CA SER A 185 -4.52 -6.53 0.35
C SER A 185 -3.46 -7.60 0.59
N PRO A 186 -3.46 -8.26 1.75
CA PRO A 186 -2.54 -9.36 1.99
C PRO A 186 -2.83 -10.49 1.00
N ILE A 187 -1.79 -11.22 0.56
CA ILE A 187 -1.90 -12.39 -0.32
C ILE A 187 -2.84 -13.45 0.27
N GLY A 188 -3.01 -13.44 1.57
CA GLY A 188 -3.92 -14.28 2.35
C GLY A 188 -3.49 -14.31 3.81
N ARG A 189 -4.23 -15.07 4.63
CA ARG A 189 -3.99 -15.15 6.09
C ARG A 189 -3.56 -16.56 6.54
N THR A 190 -3.10 -17.39 5.62
CA THR A 190 -2.67 -18.76 5.90
C THR A 190 -1.15 -18.89 5.74
N PRO A 191 -0.50 -19.90 6.33
CA PRO A 191 0.92 -20.18 6.10
C PRO A 191 1.30 -20.38 4.63
N ARG A 192 0.31 -20.73 3.78
CA ARG A 192 0.47 -20.85 2.31
C ARG A 192 0.42 -19.49 1.60
N SER A 193 0.04 -18.43 2.29
CA SER A 193 -0.13 -17.09 1.73
C SER A 193 1.19 -16.34 1.74
N ASN A 194 2.13 -16.80 0.92
CA ASN A 194 3.45 -16.21 0.76
C ASN A 194 3.74 -15.96 -0.73
N PRO A 195 4.66 -15.05 -1.07
CA PRO A 195 4.95 -14.66 -2.45
C PRO A 195 5.32 -15.84 -3.35
N VAL A 196 6.10 -16.79 -2.86
CA VAL A 196 6.60 -17.95 -3.64
C VAL A 196 5.45 -18.88 -4.04
N THR A 197 4.48 -19.07 -3.14
CA THR A 197 3.27 -19.84 -3.44
C THR A 197 2.34 -19.08 -4.39
N TYR A 198 2.19 -17.77 -4.17
CA TYR A 198 1.36 -16.90 -5.01
C TYR A 198 1.86 -16.88 -6.47
N CYS A 199 3.16 -16.77 -6.68
CA CYS A 199 3.78 -16.81 -8.01
C CYS A 199 3.84 -18.21 -8.62
N GLY A 200 3.41 -19.27 -7.91
CA GLY A 200 3.45 -20.66 -8.39
C GLY A 200 4.83 -21.33 -8.34
N VAL A 201 5.90 -20.61 -8.11
CA VAL A 201 7.29 -21.11 -8.09
C VAL A 201 7.51 -22.18 -7.03
N PHE A 202 6.76 -22.12 -5.92
CA PHE A 202 6.90 -23.09 -4.85
C PHE A 202 6.56 -24.53 -5.27
N SER A 203 5.71 -24.72 -6.28
CA SER A 203 5.41 -26.03 -6.84
C SER A 203 6.64 -26.67 -7.48
N GLU A 204 7.41 -25.89 -8.23
CA GLU A 204 8.66 -26.34 -8.84
C GLU A 204 9.72 -26.66 -7.80
N ILE A 205 9.85 -25.83 -6.77
CA ILE A 205 10.75 -26.06 -5.64
C ILE A 205 10.40 -27.39 -4.95
N ARG A 206 9.13 -27.66 -4.64
CA ARG A 206 8.70 -28.93 -4.02
C ARG A 206 9.00 -30.13 -4.90
N ASN A 207 8.79 -30.00 -6.20
CA ASN A 207 9.12 -31.07 -7.17
C ASN A 207 10.62 -31.35 -7.18
N LEU A 208 11.45 -30.30 -7.09
CA LEU A 208 12.90 -30.46 -7.03
C LEU A 208 13.33 -31.19 -5.75
N PHE A 209 12.80 -30.80 -4.60
CA PHE A 209 13.10 -31.48 -3.32
C PHE A 209 12.64 -32.94 -3.32
N ALA A 210 11.50 -33.27 -3.91
CA ALA A 210 11.02 -34.65 -4.00
C ALA A 210 11.89 -35.55 -4.90
N LYS A 211 12.71 -34.96 -5.78
CA LYS A 211 13.66 -35.70 -6.64
C LYS A 211 15.03 -35.93 -5.97
N THR A 212 15.28 -35.40 -4.81
CA THR A 212 16.55 -35.64 -4.10
C THR A 212 16.66 -37.12 -3.72
N PRO A 213 17.88 -37.71 -3.70
CA PRO A 213 18.06 -39.11 -3.37
C PRO A 213 17.47 -39.52 -2.02
N GLU A 214 17.63 -38.68 -1.01
CA GLU A 214 17.08 -38.91 0.32
C GLU A 214 15.55 -38.91 0.33
N ALA A 215 14.93 -37.98 -0.40
CA ALA A 215 13.47 -37.94 -0.50
C ALA A 215 12.90 -39.15 -1.20
N GLN A 216 13.60 -39.62 -2.24
CA GLN A 216 13.21 -40.86 -2.95
C GLN A 216 13.34 -42.11 -2.08
N ILE A 217 14.43 -42.26 -1.34
CA ILE A 217 14.65 -43.39 -0.41
C ILE A 217 13.55 -43.41 0.67
N ARG A 218 13.12 -42.25 1.13
CA ARG A 218 12.07 -42.12 2.15
C ARG A 218 10.65 -42.09 1.58
N GLY A 219 10.49 -42.15 0.28
CA GLY A 219 9.18 -42.11 -0.40
C GLY A 219 8.45 -40.75 -0.27
N TYR A 220 9.19 -39.64 -0.04
CA TYR A 220 8.60 -38.34 0.13
C TYR A 220 8.13 -37.78 -1.22
N LYS A 221 6.85 -37.41 -1.26
CA LYS A 221 6.21 -36.75 -2.42
C LYS A 221 6.26 -35.20 -2.24
N PRO A 222 6.02 -34.42 -3.31
CA PRO A 222 6.05 -32.95 -3.25
C PRO A 222 5.20 -32.31 -2.14
N GLY A 223 4.10 -32.98 -1.73
CA GLY A 223 3.25 -32.53 -0.62
C GLY A 223 3.97 -32.45 0.73
N ARG A 224 4.99 -33.32 0.94
CA ARG A 224 5.79 -33.33 2.18
C ARG A 224 6.58 -32.03 2.38
N PHE A 225 6.91 -31.34 1.31
CA PHE A 225 7.68 -30.09 1.30
C PHE A 225 6.76 -28.83 1.26
N SER A 226 5.52 -28.96 1.72
CA SER A 226 4.57 -27.85 1.80
C SER A 226 4.72 -27.08 3.11
N PHE A 227 4.43 -25.78 3.10
CA PHE A 227 4.33 -24.96 4.32
C PHE A 227 3.18 -25.36 5.27
N CYS A 228 2.22 -26.12 4.79
CA CYS A 228 1.18 -26.64 5.65
C CYS A 228 1.66 -27.97 6.26
N LEU A 229 2.08 -27.90 7.47
CA LEU A 229 2.17 -29.06 8.37
C LEU A 229 0.75 -29.49 8.73
N LEU A 230 0.00 -29.96 7.77
CA LEU A 230 -1.11 -30.83 8.11
C LEU A 230 -0.49 -32.06 8.77
N TYR A 231 -0.84 -32.25 10.01
CA TYR A 231 -0.62 -33.42 10.84
C TYR A 231 -0.07 -34.56 10.02
N THR A 232 1.21 -34.76 10.09
CA THR A 232 1.80 -36.02 9.65
C THR A 232 1.37 -37.02 10.68
N SER A 233 0.27 -37.70 10.43
CA SER A 233 0.11 -39.03 10.97
C SER A 233 1.34 -39.85 10.63
N PRO A 234 1.81 -40.68 11.54
CA PRO A 234 3.01 -41.46 11.37
C PRO A 234 3.00 -42.32 10.12
#